data_cff8b4f9531ea1aa6d60d8742ba64732
#
_entry.id   cff8b4f9531ea1aa6d60d8742ba64732
#
_cell.length_a   1.000
_cell.length_b   1.000
_cell.length_c   1.000
_cell.angle_alpha   90.00
_cell.angle_beta   90.00
_cell.angle_gamma   90.00
#
_symmetry.space_group_name_H-M   'P 1'
#
loop_
_entity.id
_entity.type
_entity.pdbx_description
1 polymer ?
#
loop_
_entity_poly.entity_id
_entity_poly.type
_entity_poly.pdbx_seq_one_letter_code
_entity_poly.pdbx_strand_id
1 'polypeptide(L)'
;SSQAKYLLSNWKEIYQNAPGLGKAENCIGGFTFQWSDGWWKTGQTTNLDKHDSTASWSNGGYRYDFVKGQNNMNEEWFGVTSKRPTNTDRTYSVNPRAAFYLLQEVHKINPYKKNRTPENLNDEFSKIKLNEALEKAKLNLR
;
A
#
# COMPACT_ATOMS: atom_id res chain seq x y z
N SER A 1 2.88 -10.53 0.69
CA SER A 1 3.72 -9.57 -0.04
C SER A 1 4.36 -8.58 0.93
N SER A 2 5.55 -8.09 0.58
CA SER A 2 6.29 -7.14 1.42
C SER A 2 5.51 -5.85 1.64
N GLN A 3 4.88 -5.31 0.60
CA GLN A 3 4.01 -4.14 0.68
C GLN A 3 2.92 -4.28 1.75
N ALA A 4 2.21 -5.41 1.75
CA ALA A 4 1.13 -5.66 2.72
C ALA A 4 1.65 -5.70 4.16
N LYS A 5 2.78 -6.35 4.41
CA LYS A 5 3.42 -6.39 5.73
C LYS A 5 3.85 -5.01 6.20
N TYR A 6 4.47 -4.26 5.31
CA TYR A 6 4.95 -2.91 5.59
C TYR A 6 3.81 -1.98 5.99
N LEU A 7 2.75 -1.94 5.19
CA LEU A 7 1.58 -1.12 5.47
C LEU A 7 0.86 -1.54 6.77
N LEU A 8 0.74 -2.84 7.04
CA LEU A 8 0.20 -3.33 8.31
C LEU A 8 0.98 -2.80 9.51
N SER A 9 2.32 -2.88 9.44
CA SER A 9 3.18 -2.40 10.51
C SER A 9 3.07 -0.89 10.71
N ASN A 10 3.05 -0.12 9.63
CA ASN A 10 2.89 1.33 9.70
C ASN A 10 1.56 1.74 10.32
N TRP A 11 0.46 1.15 9.88
CA TRP A 11 -0.85 1.48 10.44
C TRP A 11 -1.00 1.04 11.90
N LYS A 12 -0.38 -0.09 12.27
CA LYS A 12 -0.32 -0.49 13.69
C LYS A 12 0.42 0.55 14.51
N GLU A 13 1.56 1.04 14.04
CA GLU A 13 2.33 2.09 14.72
C GLU A 13 1.55 3.39 14.84
N ILE A 14 0.88 3.82 13.76
CA ILE A 14 -0.01 4.99 13.76
C ILE A 14 -1.08 4.86 14.85
N TYR A 15 -1.75 3.73 14.92
CA TYR A 15 -2.82 3.52 15.90
C TYR A 15 -2.29 3.44 17.33
N GLN A 16 -1.12 2.84 17.55
CA GLN A 16 -0.50 2.79 18.88
C GLN A 16 -0.06 4.16 19.39
N ASN A 17 0.15 5.12 18.52
CA ASN A 17 0.49 6.50 18.87
C ASN A 17 -0.73 7.42 18.88
N ALA A 18 -1.94 6.89 18.76
CA ALA A 18 -3.16 7.68 18.87
C ALA A 18 -3.37 8.19 20.31
N PRO A 19 -4.06 9.32 20.50
CA PRO A 19 -4.36 9.86 21.82
C PRO A 19 -5.02 8.84 22.75
N GLY A 20 -4.56 8.79 23.99
CA GLY A 20 -5.08 7.88 25.02
C GLY A 20 -4.50 6.46 25.01
N LEU A 21 -3.49 6.17 24.20
CA LEU A 21 -2.89 4.83 24.08
C LEU A 21 -1.47 4.74 24.67
N GLY A 22 -1.03 5.75 25.39
CA GLY A 22 0.16 5.68 26.25
C GLY A 22 1.52 5.76 25.55
N LYS A 23 1.56 6.00 24.22
CA LYS A 23 2.78 6.30 23.48
C LYS A 23 2.90 7.81 23.22
N ALA A 24 3.25 8.22 21.99
CA ALA A 24 3.41 9.63 21.64
C ALA A 24 2.10 10.45 21.73
N GLU A 25 0.96 9.81 21.61
CA GLU A 25 -0.39 10.36 21.78
C GLU A 25 -0.72 11.58 20.89
N ASN A 26 -0.02 11.73 19.80
CA ASN A 26 -0.16 12.87 18.89
C ASN A 26 -0.52 12.45 17.46
N CYS A 27 -0.73 11.17 17.20
CA CYS A 27 -1.04 10.63 15.88
C CYS A 27 -2.55 10.55 15.68
N ILE A 28 -3.08 11.32 14.74
CA ILE A 28 -4.52 11.35 14.43
C ILE A 28 -4.89 10.52 13.19
N GLY A 29 -3.91 9.97 12.49
CA GLY A 29 -4.13 9.16 11.29
C GLY A 29 -2.96 9.21 10.34
N GLY A 30 -3.19 8.74 9.12
CA GLY A 30 -2.18 8.69 8.08
C GLY A 30 -2.80 8.59 6.69
N PHE A 31 -1.95 8.66 5.68
CA PHE A 31 -2.33 8.48 4.29
C PHE A 31 -1.55 7.32 3.69
N THR A 32 -2.24 6.44 2.97
CA THR A 32 -1.58 5.40 2.20
C THR A 32 -1.31 5.90 0.79
N PHE A 33 -0.07 6.00 0.43
CA PHE A 33 0.36 6.28 -0.92
C PHE A 33 0.71 4.97 -1.62
N GLN A 34 -0.08 4.55 -2.61
CA GLN A 34 -1.21 5.22 -3.23
C GLN A 34 -2.31 4.19 -3.58
N TRP A 35 -3.47 4.68 -4.06
CA TRP A 35 -4.61 3.84 -4.41
C TRP A 35 -4.29 2.88 -5.55
N SER A 36 -3.81 3.42 -6.67
CA SER A 36 -3.47 2.62 -7.85
C SER A 36 -2.07 2.94 -8.33
N ASP A 37 -1.49 2.02 -9.08
CA ASP A 37 -0.18 2.21 -9.69
C ASP A 37 -0.11 3.48 -10.53
N GLY A 38 1.02 4.17 -10.43
CA GLY A 38 1.23 5.50 -11.01
C GLY A 38 2.22 5.50 -12.18
N TRP A 39 2.05 4.61 -13.13
CA TRP A 39 3.00 4.45 -14.25
C TRP A 39 3.15 5.67 -15.17
N TRP A 40 2.21 6.63 -15.10
CA TRP A 40 2.31 7.91 -15.83
C TRP A 40 3.31 8.90 -15.22
N LYS A 41 3.91 8.55 -14.12
CA LYS A 41 4.80 9.46 -13.45
C LYS A 41 6.08 9.67 -14.25
N THR A 42 7.04 9.94 -14.07
CA THR A 42 8.33 10.35 -14.58
C THR A 42 8.67 9.83 -15.99
N GLY A 43 8.61 10.71 -16.98
CA GLY A 43 9.19 10.47 -18.31
C GLY A 43 8.47 9.47 -19.20
N GLN A 44 7.38 8.91 -18.77
CA GLN A 44 6.55 8.06 -19.61
C GLN A 44 5.69 8.91 -20.53
N THR A 45 6.12 9.04 -21.76
CA THR A 45 5.40 9.73 -22.84
C THR A 45 4.73 8.78 -23.81
N THR A 46 5.09 7.49 -23.74
CA THR A 46 4.56 6.43 -24.61
C THR A 46 4.26 5.20 -23.77
N ASN A 47 3.34 4.35 -24.25
CA ASN A 47 2.95 3.10 -23.56
C ASN A 47 2.50 3.30 -22.11
N LEU A 48 1.70 4.32 -21.85
CA LEU A 48 1.22 4.70 -20.51
C LEU A 48 0.41 3.62 -19.80
N ASP A 49 0.03 2.57 -20.48
CA ASP A 49 -0.71 1.42 -19.96
C ASP A 49 0.21 0.22 -19.59
N LYS A 50 1.52 0.41 -19.64
CA LYS A 50 2.50 -0.60 -19.26
C LYS A 50 3.43 -0.09 -18.18
N HIS A 51 3.75 -0.96 -17.22
CA HIS A 51 4.77 -0.65 -16.24
C HIS A 51 6.15 -0.62 -16.87
N ASP A 52 6.94 0.36 -16.49
CA ASP A 52 8.36 0.39 -16.83
C ASP A 52 9.10 -0.70 -16.02
N SER A 53 9.87 -1.52 -16.67
CA SER A 53 10.71 -2.54 -16.03
C SER A 53 12.10 -2.00 -15.64
N THR A 54 12.43 -0.77 -16.04
CA THR A 54 13.65 -0.07 -15.66
C THR A 54 13.42 0.82 -14.46
N ALA A 55 14.47 1.27 -13.79
CA ALA A 55 14.32 2.14 -12.65
C ALA A 55 13.80 3.52 -13.06
N SER A 56 12.75 3.96 -12.43
CA SER A 56 12.02 5.20 -12.76
C SER A 56 12.79 6.48 -12.48
N TRP A 57 13.70 6.44 -11.57
CA TRP A 57 14.44 7.61 -11.12
C TRP A 57 15.51 8.08 -12.11
N SER A 58 15.68 7.37 -13.21
CA SER A 58 16.53 7.79 -14.34
C SER A 58 16.18 9.17 -14.90
N ASN A 59 14.95 9.62 -14.67
CA ASN A 59 14.42 10.88 -15.21
C ASN A 59 14.36 12.03 -14.19
N GLY A 60 15.17 12.02 -13.15
CA GLY A 60 15.29 13.12 -12.22
C GLY A 60 14.89 12.82 -10.79
N GLY A 61 14.73 11.55 -10.44
CA GLY A 61 14.63 11.10 -9.06
C GLY A 61 15.95 11.16 -8.30
N TYR A 62 16.00 10.53 -7.16
CA TYR A 62 17.20 10.55 -6.32
C TYR A 62 18.34 9.77 -6.95
N ARG A 63 19.40 10.45 -7.33
CA ARG A 63 20.55 9.88 -8.03
C ARG A 63 21.14 8.64 -7.36
N TYR A 64 21.06 8.57 -6.04
CA TYR A 64 21.66 7.49 -5.24
C TYR A 64 20.74 6.27 -5.11
N ASP A 65 19.46 6.40 -5.43
CA ASP A 65 18.50 5.31 -5.36
C ASP A 65 18.44 4.52 -6.68
N PHE A 66 19.17 4.98 -7.68
CA PHE A 66 19.17 4.38 -9.00
C PHE A 66 20.35 3.45 -9.22
N VAL A 67 20.08 2.16 -9.33
CA VAL A 67 21.00 1.16 -9.88
C VAL A 67 20.27 0.44 -10.99
N LYS A 68 20.71 0.65 -12.24
CA LYS A 68 20.08 0.06 -13.41
C LYS A 68 19.93 -1.45 -13.26
N GLY A 69 18.70 -1.96 -13.37
CA GLY A 69 18.38 -3.38 -13.28
C GLY A 69 18.33 -3.96 -11.87
N GLN A 70 18.64 -3.20 -10.84
CA GLN A 70 18.63 -3.67 -9.44
C GLN A 70 17.66 -2.91 -8.55
N ASN A 71 17.47 -1.63 -8.79
CA ASN A 71 16.67 -0.76 -7.94
C ASN A 71 15.49 -0.17 -8.72
N ASN A 72 14.43 -0.92 -8.77
CA ASN A 72 13.19 -0.51 -9.43
C ASN A 72 12.25 0.13 -8.40
N MET A 73 12.67 1.28 -7.87
CA MET A 73 11.97 2.07 -6.84
C MET A 73 10.94 3.02 -7.45
N ASN A 74 10.14 2.50 -8.35
CA ASN A 74 9.31 3.34 -9.17
C ASN A 74 7.89 3.39 -8.60
N GLU A 75 7.33 4.60 -8.50
CA GLU A 75 5.99 4.83 -7.99
C GLU A 75 4.89 4.12 -8.79
N GLU A 76 5.22 3.64 -9.97
CA GLU A 76 4.34 2.81 -10.79
C GLU A 76 3.83 1.57 -10.05
N TRP A 77 4.58 1.09 -9.05
CA TRP A 77 4.27 -0.12 -8.32
C TRP A 77 3.71 0.10 -6.91
N PHE A 78 3.50 1.36 -6.52
CA PHE A 78 3.11 1.70 -5.15
C PHE A 78 1.62 1.53 -4.86
N GLY A 79 0.80 1.32 -5.88
CA GLY A 79 -0.63 1.15 -5.70
C GLY A 79 -0.99 -0.01 -4.78
N VAL A 80 -1.99 0.17 -3.92
CA VAL A 80 -2.63 -0.95 -3.23
C VAL A 80 -3.51 -1.76 -4.18
N THR A 81 -3.81 -1.18 -5.35
CA THR A 81 -4.36 -1.85 -6.53
C THR A 81 -3.39 -1.73 -7.70
N SER A 82 -3.30 -2.78 -8.51
CA SER A 82 -2.63 -2.69 -9.80
C SER A 82 -3.63 -2.27 -10.89
N LYS A 83 -3.13 -1.62 -11.92
CA LYS A 83 -3.89 -1.41 -13.16
C LYS A 83 -3.55 -2.49 -14.18
N ARG A 84 -4.51 -2.82 -15.04
CA ARG A 84 -4.28 -3.58 -16.27
C ARG A 84 -4.11 -2.63 -17.45
N PRO A 85 -3.61 -3.11 -18.58
CA PRO A 85 -3.61 -2.35 -19.83
C PRO A 85 -4.99 -1.78 -20.14
N THR A 86 -4.99 -0.65 -20.85
CA THR A 86 -6.21 0.06 -21.26
C THR A 86 -7.17 -0.85 -22.01
N ASN A 87 -8.43 -0.84 -21.62
CA ASN A 87 -9.50 -1.48 -22.34
C ASN A 87 -9.83 -0.75 -23.65
N THR A 88 -10.61 -1.39 -24.51
CA THR A 88 -11.02 -0.79 -25.81
C THR A 88 -11.82 0.50 -25.66
N ASP A 89 -12.54 0.65 -24.55
CA ASP A 89 -13.32 1.83 -24.18
C ASP A 89 -12.48 2.91 -23.45
N ARG A 90 -11.16 2.74 -23.40
CA ARG A 90 -10.20 3.60 -22.68
C ARG A 90 -10.37 3.63 -21.15
N THR A 91 -11.06 2.69 -20.58
CA THR A 91 -11.09 2.48 -19.13
C THR A 91 -9.97 1.55 -18.69
N TYR A 92 -9.68 1.55 -17.39
CA TYR A 92 -8.69 0.66 -16.78
C TYR A 92 -9.36 -0.25 -15.77
N SER A 93 -9.09 -1.53 -15.88
CA SER A 93 -9.41 -2.46 -14.80
C SER A 93 -8.38 -2.36 -13.70
N VAL A 94 -8.82 -2.36 -12.46
CA VAL A 94 -7.95 -2.38 -11.29
C VAL A 94 -8.08 -3.70 -10.56
N ASN A 95 -6.94 -4.24 -10.10
CA ASN A 95 -6.90 -5.46 -9.33
C ASN A 95 -6.39 -5.18 -7.92
N PRO A 96 -7.21 -5.40 -6.89
CA PRO A 96 -6.75 -5.28 -5.52
C PRO A 96 -5.60 -6.23 -5.20
N ARG A 97 -4.54 -5.69 -4.59
CA ARG A 97 -3.41 -6.46 -4.06
C ARG A 97 -3.69 -6.93 -2.63
N ALA A 98 -2.86 -7.80 -2.10
CA ALA A 98 -2.96 -8.23 -0.71
C ALA A 98 -2.96 -7.04 0.29
N ALA A 99 -2.24 -5.96 -0.01
CA ALA A 99 -2.24 -4.75 0.78
C ALA A 99 -3.63 -4.10 0.89
N PHE A 100 -4.40 -4.09 -0.20
CA PHE A 100 -5.78 -3.58 -0.20
C PHE A 100 -6.66 -4.34 0.80
N TYR A 101 -6.69 -5.66 0.71
CA TYR A 101 -7.52 -6.49 1.60
C TYR A 101 -7.07 -6.40 3.06
N LEU A 102 -5.77 -6.28 3.28
CA LEU A 102 -5.24 -6.12 4.61
C LEU A 102 -5.63 -4.78 5.22
N LEU A 103 -5.55 -3.69 4.44
CA LEU A 103 -5.99 -2.37 4.88
C LEU A 103 -7.49 -2.31 5.15
N GLN A 104 -8.32 -3.06 4.42
CA GLN A 104 -9.74 -3.19 4.76
C GLN A 104 -9.95 -3.69 6.19
N GLU A 105 -9.16 -4.66 6.65
CA GLU A 105 -9.24 -5.16 8.03
C GLU A 105 -8.70 -4.14 9.04
N VAL A 106 -7.58 -3.49 8.71
CA VAL A 106 -7.01 -2.42 9.55
C VAL A 106 -8.01 -1.29 9.78
N HIS A 107 -8.68 -0.83 8.74
CA HIS A 107 -9.64 0.28 8.83
C HIS A 107 -10.96 -0.06 9.54
N LYS A 108 -11.20 -1.33 9.89
CA LYS A 108 -12.28 -1.72 10.79
C LYS A 108 -11.94 -1.49 12.27
N ILE A 109 -10.65 -1.39 12.59
CA ILE A 109 -10.17 -1.15 13.94
C ILE A 109 -10.34 0.33 14.27
N ASN A 110 -11.05 0.61 15.36
CA ASN A 110 -11.21 1.98 15.86
C ASN A 110 -10.26 2.21 17.06
N PRO A 111 -9.18 3.01 16.89
CA PRO A 111 -8.27 3.32 17.99
C PRO A 111 -8.93 4.18 19.10
N TYR A 112 -10.01 4.87 18.79
CA TYR A 112 -10.74 5.76 19.71
C TYR A 112 -11.95 5.09 20.35
N LYS A 113 -12.10 3.78 20.25
CA LYS A 113 -13.19 3.04 20.89
C LYS A 113 -13.14 3.23 22.42
N LYS A 114 -14.29 3.41 23.04
CA LYS A 114 -14.39 3.49 24.52
C LYS A 114 -13.71 2.30 25.18
N ASN A 115 -12.90 2.55 26.18
CA ASN A 115 -12.07 1.55 26.89
C ASN A 115 -11.00 0.88 26.00
N ARG A 116 -10.52 1.58 24.98
CA ARG A 116 -9.38 1.13 24.19
C ARG A 116 -8.11 1.14 25.04
N THR A 117 -7.38 0.03 25.02
CA THR A 117 -6.06 -0.10 25.64
C THR A 117 -5.04 -0.56 24.61
N PRO A 118 -3.73 -0.35 24.84
CA PRO A 118 -2.68 -0.87 23.96
C PRO A 118 -2.79 -2.39 23.74
N GLU A 119 -3.15 -3.14 24.80
CA GLU A 119 -3.26 -4.60 24.74
C GLU A 119 -4.39 -5.03 23.81
N ASN A 120 -5.61 -4.51 24.03
CA ASN A 120 -6.74 -4.91 23.19
C ASN A 120 -6.62 -4.40 21.75
N LEU A 121 -5.91 -3.30 21.51
CA LEU A 121 -5.55 -2.86 20.18
C LEU A 121 -4.59 -3.86 19.51
N ASN A 122 -3.55 -4.28 20.21
CA ASN A 122 -2.61 -5.27 19.71
C ASN A 122 -3.30 -6.61 19.39
N ASP A 123 -4.24 -7.03 20.23
CA ASP A 123 -5.03 -8.24 20.00
C ASP A 123 -5.86 -8.16 18.71
N GLU A 124 -6.48 -7.01 18.44
CA GLU A 124 -7.23 -6.81 17.19
C GLU A 124 -6.29 -6.87 15.98
N PHE A 125 -5.12 -6.22 16.02
CA PHE A 125 -4.13 -6.32 14.94
C PHE A 125 -3.61 -7.75 14.74
N SER A 126 -3.45 -8.52 15.81
CA SER A 126 -2.97 -9.92 15.73
C SER A 126 -3.93 -10.86 14.98
N LYS A 127 -5.21 -10.50 14.91
CA LYS A 127 -6.25 -11.25 14.20
C LYS A 127 -6.20 -11.03 12.68
N ILE A 128 -5.53 -10.00 12.21
CA ILE A 128 -5.39 -9.73 10.78
C ILE A 128 -4.45 -10.76 10.15
N LYS A 129 -4.96 -11.54 9.21
CA LYS A 129 -4.24 -12.66 8.59
C LYS A 129 -3.73 -12.28 7.19
N LEU A 130 -2.43 -12.14 7.06
CA LEU A 130 -1.79 -11.84 5.78
C LEU A 130 -2.11 -12.91 4.72
N ASN A 131 -2.15 -14.19 5.10
CA ASN A 131 -2.43 -15.27 4.16
C ASN A 131 -3.81 -15.16 3.55
N GLU A 132 -4.84 -14.77 4.33
CA GLU A 132 -6.19 -14.53 3.81
C GLU A 132 -6.22 -13.40 2.78
N ALA A 133 -5.51 -12.30 3.07
CA ALA A 133 -5.36 -11.20 2.13
C ALA A 133 -4.64 -11.60 0.84
N LEU A 134 -3.64 -12.47 0.94
CA LEU A 134 -2.94 -13.02 -0.22
C LEU A 134 -3.83 -13.92 -1.07
N GLU A 135 -4.62 -14.79 -0.46
CA GLU A 135 -5.56 -15.67 -1.20
C GLU A 135 -6.65 -14.84 -1.90
N LYS A 136 -7.23 -13.84 -1.23
CA LYS A 136 -8.19 -12.91 -1.87
C LYS A 136 -7.58 -12.22 -3.09
N ALA A 137 -6.34 -11.75 -2.97
CA ALA A 137 -5.64 -11.09 -4.09
C ALA A 137 -5.39 -12.05 -5.26
N LYS A 138 -5.07 -13.30 -5.02
CA LYS A 138 -4.87 -14.32 -6.06
C LYS A 138 -6.15 -14.62 -6.85
N LEU A 139 -7.31 -14.59 -6.21
CA LEU A 139 -8.58 -14.84 -6.87
C LEU A 139 -8.92 -13.78 -7.93
N ASN A 140 -8.42 -12.54 -7.76
CA ASN A 140 -8.63 -11.46 -8.74
C ASN A 140 -7.70 -11.52 -9.95
N LEU A 141 -6.72 -12.41 -9.94
CA LEU A 141 -5.79 -12.58 -11.04
C LEU A 141 -6.23 -13.67 -12.03
N ARG A 142 -7.33 -14.35 -11.72
CA ARG A 142 -7.96 -15.36 -12.58
C ARG A 142 -9.06 -14.70 -13.40
#